data_ed70c18e4765edff33bb4d34ee7684dc
#
_entry.id   ed70c18e4765edff33bb4d34ee7684dc
#
_cell.length_a   1.000
_cell.length_b   1.000
_cell.length_c   1.000
_cell.angle_alpha   90.00
_cell.angle_beta   90.00
_cell.angle_gamma   90.00
#
_symmetry.space_group_name_H-M   'P 1'
#
loop_
_entity.id
_entity.type
_entity.pdbx_description
1 polymer ?
#
loop_
_entity_poly.entity_id
_entity_poly.type
_entity_poly.pdbx_seq_one_letter_code
_entity_poly.pdbx_strand_id
1 'polypeptide(L)'
;MTKNKMKAKGTVELQRAMGYLEDILEGMKNGRIVMHRGDQSITFHPVDAVEMEIEAKEKEGKQELSVEMTWRESPHLREMAGLTISSGESKSEGLILEESASP
;
A
#
# COMPACT_ATOMS: atom_id res chain seq x y z
N MET A 1 -22.22 -15.05 7.47
CA MET A 1 -21.07 -14.53 6.74
C MET A 1 -19.87 -14.39 7.66
N THR A 2 -18.76 -14.88 7.21
CA THR A 2 -17.55 -14.90 8.03
C THR A 2 -16.71 -13.66 7.73
N LYS A 3 -16.15 -13.08 8.78
CA LYS A 3 -15.30 -11.91 8.65
C LYS A 3 -13.97 -12.19 9.30
N ASN A 4 -12.90 -12.10 8.53
CA ASN A 4 -11.55 -12.29 9.04
C ASN A 4 -10.87 -10.94 9.17
N LYS A 5 -10.22 -10.76 10.30
CA LYS A 5 -9.56 -9.50 10.55
C LYS A 5 -8.31 -9.75 11.39
N MET A 6 -7.24 -9.09 11.01
CA MET A 6 -5.98 -9.19 11.72
C MET A 6 -5.42 -7.79 11.88
N LYS A 7 -4.94 -7.47 13.07
CA LYS A 7 -4.41 -6.15 13.33
C LYS A 7 -3.21 -6.27 14.24
N ALA A 8 -2.14 -5.58 13.88
CA ALA A 8 -0.95 -5.51 14.69
C ALA A 8 -0.52 -4.07 14.78
N LYS A 9 -0.08 -3.66 15.96
CA LYS A 9 0.31 -2.29 16.18
C LYS A 9 1.50 -2.27 17.12
N GLY A 10 2.44 -1.40 16.85
CA GLY A 10 3.61 -1.29 17.69
C GLY A 10 4.48 -0.16 17.23
N THR A 11 5.52 0.10 18.02
CA THR A 11 6.56 1.05 17.65
C THR A 11 7.81 0.26 17.36
N VAL A 12 8.29 0.37 16.14
CA VAL A 12 9.43 -0.41 15.69
C VAL A 12 10.43 0.52 15.02
N GLU A 13 11.65 0.04 14.86
CA GLU A 13 12.64 0.79 14.13
C GLU A 13 12.24 0.93 12.68
N LEU A 14 12.64 2.05 12.08
CA LEU A 14 12.25 2.34 10.70
C LEU A 14 12.63 1.22 9.75
N GLN A 15 13.84 0.67 9.91
CA GLN A 15 14.28 -0.41 9.03
C GLN A 15 13.35 -1.62 9.09
N ARG A 16 12.87 -1.90 10.29
CA ARG A 16 11.95 -3.03 10.45
C ARG A 16 10.63 -2.75 9.81
N ALA A 17 10.14 -1.51 9.97
CA ALA A 17 8.89 -1.12 9.31
C ALA A 17 9.03 -1.23 7.80
N MET A 18 10.16 -0.81 7.27
CA MET A 18 10.41 -0.92 5.84
C MET A 18 10.43 -2.36 5.38
N GLY A 19 10.98 -3.25 6.21
CA GLY A 19 10.98 -4.67 5.89
C GLY A 19 9.57 -5.22 5.73
N TYR A 20 8.67 -4.84 6.63
CA TYR A 20 7.27 -5.24 6.49
C TYR A 20 6.69 -4.75 5.18
N LEU A 21 6.96 -3.49 4.84
CA LEU A 21 6.42 -2.94 3.61
C LEU A 21 6.99 -3.62 2.38
N GLU A 22 8.28 -3.94 2.43
CA GLU A 22 8.91 -4.65 1.31
C GLU A 22 8.31 -6.04 1.14
N ASP A 23 8.04 -6.72 2.24
CA ASP A 23 7.41 -8.04 2.16
C ASP A 23 6.02 -7.95 1.56
N ILE A 24 5.27 -6.93 1.94
CA ILE A 24 3.95 -6.72 1.37
C ILE A 24 4.06 -6.44 -0.12
N LEU A 25 4.99 -5.58 -0.49
CA LEU A 25 5.18 -5.24 -1.90
C LEU A 25 5.59 -6.46 -2.71
N GLU A 26 6.49 -7.26 -2.16
CA GLU A 26 6.91 -8.48 -2.84
C GLU A 26 5.73 -9.42 -3.06
N GLY A 27 4.90 -9.56 -2.03
CA GLY A 27 3.71 -10.39 -2.17
C GLY A 27 2.75 -9.87 -3.23
N MET A 28 2.60 -8.54 -3.28
CA MET A 28 1.76 -7.94 -4.31
C MET A 28 2.27 -8.27 -5.70
N LYS A 29 3.58 -8.18 -5.88
CA LYS A 29 4.18 -8.48 -7.18
C LYS A 29 3.98 -9.94 -7.58
N ASN A 30 3.97 -10.82 -6.61
CA ASN A 30 3.80 -12.24 -6.85
C ASN A 30 2.34 -12.68 -6.88
N GLY A 31 1.43 -11.75 -6.58
CA GLY A 31 0.00 -12.05 -6.62
C GLY A 31 -0.52 -12.75 -5.40
N ARG A 32 0.24 -12.76 -4.31
CA ARG A 32 -0.18 -13.46 -3.11
C ARG A 32 0.55 -12.91 -1.90
N ILE A 33 -0.22 -12.54 -0.88
CA ILE A 33 0.35 -12.09 0.38
C ILE A 33 -0.24 -12.95 1.48
N VAL A 34 0.62 -13.56 2.30
CA VAL A 34 0.16 -14.36 3.43
C VAL A 34 0.61 -13.68 4.71
N MET A 35 -0.35 -13.41 5.59
CA MET A 35 -0.04 -12.80 6.87
C MET A 35 -0.41 -13.76 7.99
N HIS A 36 0.51 -13.95 8.91
CA HIS A 36 0.33 -14.83 10.05
C HIS A 36 0.43 -14.04 11.34
N ARG A 37 -0.41 -14.39 12.28
CA ARG A 37 -0.28 -13.87 13.63
C ARG A 37 -0.83 -14.93 14.60
N GLY A 38 0.08 -15.54 15.36
CA GLY A 38 -0.34 -16.66 16.20
C GLY A 38 -0.91 -17.77 15.35
N ASP A 39 -2.11 -18.20 15.70
CA ASP A 39 -2.79 -19.26 14.96
C ASP A 39 -3.57 -18.73 13.78
N GLN A 40 -3.60 -17.43 13.60
CA GLN A 40 -4.40 -16.81 12.56
C GLN A 40 -3.58 -16.60 11.30
N SER A 41 -4.22 -16.79 10.16
CA SER A 41 -3.58 -16.61 8.89
C SER A 41 -4.59 -16.05 7.90
N ILE A 42 -4.18 -15.03 7.14
CA ILE A 42 -5.01 -14.46 6.09
C ILE A 42 -4.17 -14.42 4.82
N THR A 43 -4.73 -14.96 3.76
CA THR A 43 -4.07 -14.95 2.45
C THR A 43 -4.80 -13.99 1.53
N PHE A 44 -4.04 -13.09 0.91
CA PHE A 44 -4.56 -12.10 -0.02
C PHE A 44 -4.17 -12.47 -1.43
N HIS A 45 -5.09 -12.25 -2.35
CA HIS A 45 -4.85 -12.46 -3.77
C HIS A 45 -5.18 -11.15 -4.48
N PRO A 46 -4.22 -10.23 -4.58
CA PRO A 46 -4.50 -8.96 -5.26
C PRO A 46 -4.92 -9.18 -6.70
N VAL A 47 -5.85 -8.35 -7.13
CA VAL A 47 -6.32 -8.39 -8.51
C VAL A 47 -5.73 -7.21 -9.27
N ASP A 48 -6.02 -7.14 -10.56
CA ASP A 48 -5.37 -6.17 -11.44
C ASP A 48 -5.67 -4.73 -11.09
N ALA A 49 -6.77 -4.46 -10.43
CA ALA A 49 -7.14 -3.10 -10.05
C ALA A 49 -7.46 -3.07 -8.57
N VAL A 50 -6.88 -2.12 -7.87
CA VAL A 50 -7.10 -1.97 -6.44
C VAL A 50 -7.54 -0.55 -6.15
N GLU A 51 -8.35 -0.41 -5.11
CA GLU A 51 -8.72 0.89 -4.61
C GLU A 51 -7.65 1.32 -3.62
N MET A 52 -7.12 2.51 -3.79
CA MET A 52 -6.00 2.96 -2.99
C MET A 52 -6.29 4.31 -2.39
N GLU A 53 -5.99 4.45 -1.11
CA GLU A 53 -6.14 5.71 -0.42
C GLU A 53 -4.84 6.02 0.30
N ILE A 54 -4.33 7.22 0.09
CA ILE A 54 -3.11 7.68 0.75
C ILE A 54 -3.45 8.96 1.49
N GLU A 55 -3.12 9.00 2.77
CA GLU A 55 -3.41 10.14 3.60
C GLU A 55 -2.16 10.59 4.32
N ALA A 56 -1.91 11.87 4.30
CA ALA A 56 -0.76 12.46 4.99
C ALA A 56 -1.25 13.55 5.93
N LYS A 57 -0.77 13.51 7.16
CA LYS A 57 -1.13 14.49 8.16
C LYS A 57 0.09 14.97 8.90
N GLU A 58 0.09 16.23 9.28
CA GLU A 58 1.15 16.79 10.09
C GLU A 58 0.56 17.71 11.12
N LYS A 59 0.94 17.52 12.39
CA LYS A 59 0.41 18.33 13.46
C LYS A 59 1.39 18.33 14.62
N GLU A 60 1.86 19.51 14.99
CA GLU A 60 2.63 19.73 16.22
C GLU A 60 3.73 18.69 16.42
N GLY A 61 4.59 18.55 15.43
CA GLY A 61 5.72 17.66 15.55
C GLY A 61 5.41 16.20 15.31
N LYS A 62 4.19 15.88 14.95
CA LYS A 62 3.79 14.51 14.64
C LYS A 62 3.41 14.40 13.18
N GLN A 63 3.98 13.44 12.51
CA GLN A 63 3.67 13.17 11.11
C GLN A 63 3.07 11.79 10.98
N GLU A 64 2.08 11.69 10.14
CA GLU A 64 1.36 10.43 9.97
C GLU A 64 1.12 10.18 8.49
N LEU A 65 1.50 9.00 8.04
CA LEU A 65 1.29 8.57 6.66
C LEU A 65 0.47 7.29 6.68
N SER A 66 -0.65 7.29 5.97
CA SER A 66 -1.51 6.13 5.89
C SER A 66 -1.66 5.69 4.45
N VAL A 67 -1.57 4.40 4.23
CA VAL A 67 -1.79 3.80 2.91
C VAL A 67 -2.77 2.68 3.09
N GLU A 68 -3.85 2.74 2.35
CA GLU A 68 -4.89 1.72 2.43
C GLU A 68 -5.17 1.20 1.02
N MET A 69 -5.20 -0.12 0.88
CA MET A 69 -5.52 -0.74 -0.38
C MET A 69 -6.64 -1.74 -0.18
N THR A 70 -7.62 -1.68 -1.07
CA THR A 70 -8.78 -2.56 -1.03
C THR A 70 -9.03 -3.08 -2.42
N TRP A 71 -9.40 -4.34 -2.52
CA TRP A 71 -9.77 -4.89 -3.82
C TRP A 71 -10.86 -5.92 -3.61
N ARG A 72 -11.55 -6.16 -4.70
CA ARG A 72 -12.60 -7.15 -4.72
C ARG A 72 -12.66 -7.74 -6.11
N GLU A 73 -13.51 -8.71 -6.26
CA GLU A 73 -13.54 -9.51 -7.46
C GLU A 73 -13.80 -8.73 -8.73
N SER A 74 -14.65 -7.70 -8.64
CA SER A 74 -15.04 -6.91 -9.81
C SER A 74 -14.69 -5.45 -9.58
N PRO A 75 -13.44 -5.06 -9.80
CA PRO A 75 -13.02 -3.69 -9.48
C PRO A 75 -13.50 -2.68 -10.52
N HIS A 76 -13.71 -1.47 -10.06
CA HIS A 76 -13.97 -0.32 -10.91
C HIS A 76 -12.74 0.58 -10.88
N LEU A 77 -12.26 0.97 -12.05
CA LEU A 77 -11.08 1.82 -12.13
C LEU A 77 -11.43 3.28 -11.92
N ARG A 78 -10.72 3.92 -11.02
CA ARG A 78 -10.80 5.35 -10.81
C ARG A 78 -9.40 5.83 -10.48
N GLU A 79 -8.94 6.81 -11.21
CA GLU A 79 -7.58 7.26 -11.06
C GLU A 79 -7.42 8.18 -9.86
N MET A 80 -6.21 8.22 -9.34
CA MET A 80 -5.87 9.09 -8.22
C MET A 80 -5.40 10.42 -8.77
N ALA A 81 -6.34 11.24 -9.13
CA ALA A 81 -6.02 12.50 -9.77
C ALA A 81 -5.24 13.42 -8.83
N GLY A 82 -4.24 14.07 -9.37
CA GLY A 82 -3.53 15.10 -8.64
C GLY A 82 -2.48 14.61 -7.68
N LEU A 83 -2.28 13.31 -7.56
CA LEU A 83 -1.30 12.80 -6.61
C LEU A 83 0.04 12.57 -7.30
N THR A 84 1.08 13.13 -6.73
CA THR A 84 2.45 12.90 -7.17
C THR A 84 3.28 12.50 -5.97
N ILE A 85 4.07 11.47 -6.12
CA ILE A 85 4.93 11.00 -5.06
C ILE A 85 6.36 11.12 -5.52
N SER A 86 7.19 11.76 -4.69
CA SER A 86 8.56 12.00 -5.01
C SER A 86 9.45 11.57 -3.85
N SER A 87 10.54 10.95 -4.18
CA SER A 87 11.50 10.53 -3.16
C SER A 87 12.66 11.51 -3.03
N GLY A 88 12.60 12.60 -3.78
CA GLY A 88 13.70 13.53 -3.75
C GLY A 88 14.78 13.24 -4.77
N GLU A 89 14.76 12.09 -5.38
CA GLU A 89 15.59 11.73 -6.50
C GLU A 89 14.71 11.63 -7.69
N SER A 90 15.00 12.37 -8.65
CA SER A 90 14.10 12.24 -9.77
C SER A 90 14.44 11.02 -10.55
N LYS A 91 13.76 10.31 -10.65
CA LYS A 91 13.96 9.18 -11.42
C LYS A 91 12.82 8.86 -12.17
N SER A 92 12.68 9.25 -12.22
CA SER A 92 11.86 9.10 -12.49
C SER A 92 11.22 8.90 -13.17
N GLU A 93 11.44 8.92 -13.31
CA GLU A 93 11.03 8.90 -13.84
C GLU A 93 10.36 8.48 -14.31
N GLY A 94 10.39 8.43 -14.54
CA GLY A 94 9.74 8.14 -14.95
C GLY A 94 8.87 7.67 -15.08
N LEU A 95 8.85 7.59 -14.93
CA LEU A 95 8.11 7.27 -14.98
C LEU A 95 7.23 7.52 -15.27
N ILE A 96 7.38 7.95 -15.45
CA ILE A 96 6.73 8.36 -15.66
C ILE A 96 6.00 8.31 -16.27
N LEU A 97 5.99 8.28 -16.52
CA LEU A 97 5.42 8.38 -16.87
C LEU A 97 4.61 8.45 -17.12
N GLU A 98 4.64 8.30 -16.99
CA GLU A 98 4.02 8.50 -17.04
C GLU A 98 3.30 8.90 -17.23
N GLU A 99 3.36 9.12 -17.25
CA GLU A 99 2.87 9.71 -17.35
C GLU A 99 2.20 9.90 -17.67
N SER A 100 2.16 9.76 -17.71
CA SER A 100 1.57 9.99 -17.85
C SER A 100 0.78 10.18 -18.00
N ALA A 101 0.69 10.11 -17.87
CA ALA A 101 0.02 10.43 -18.03
C ALA A 101 -0.73 10.96 -18.23
N SER A 102 -0.99 11.10 -18.37
CA SER A 102 -1.59 11.74 -18.51
C SER A 102 -2.26 12.02 -18.97
N PRO A 103 -2.73 12.21 -18.97
CA PRO A 103 -3.49 12.67 -19.46
C PRO A 103 -4.02 13.11 -19.59
#